data_aa1a75cdd4c1f22155616cc644ad5655
#
_entry.id   aa1a75cdd4c1f22155616cc644ad5655
#
_cell.length_a   1.000
_cell.length_b   1.000
_cell.length_c   1.000
_cell.angle_alpha   90.00
_cell.angle_beta   90.00
_cell.angle_gamma   90.00
#
_symmetry.space_group_name_H-M   'P 1'
#
loop_
_entity.id
_entity.type
_entity.pdbx_description
1 polymer ?
#
loop_
_entity_poly.entity_id
_entity_poly.type
_entity_poly.pdbx_seq_one_letter_code
_entity_poly.pdbx_strand_id
1 'polypeptide(L)'
;GLLMGFTQLFSGVMTILGTLGFMISIDGRITLVVVLITPLSFFVANFIAKRTFTMFRLQSETRAEMTSLVEEMVGNQKVVKAFAYEKEAEERFDDINQRLQSCSLKATFFSSITNPSTRFVNGLVYTGVGIFGAFSAIQGRITVGQLSSFLNYANQYTKPFNEISGVVTELQNALACAGRIFQFLDEEPVPENAPD
;
A
#
# COMPACT_ATOMS: atom_id res chain seq x y z
N GLY A 1 11.64 -12.70 -3.82
CA GLY A 1 11.17 -11.55 -4.58
C GLY A 1 10.28 -11.92 -5.75
N LEU A 2 10.70 -11.67 -7.00
CA LEU A 2 9.88 -11.77 -8.22
C LEU A 2 9.16 -13.12 -8.44
N LEU A 3 9.83 -14.24 -8.16
CA LEU A 3 9.21 -15.58 -8.27
C LEU A 3 8.03 -15.77 -7.30
N MET A 4 8.15 -15.28 -6.06
CA MET A 4 7.04 -15.31 -5.10
C MET A 4 5.88 -14.44 -5.54
N GLY A 5 6.16 -13.22 -6.04
CA GLY A 5 5.14 -12.33 -6.56
C GLY A 5 4.39 -12.94 -7.76
N PHE A 6 5.10 -13.59 -8.68
CA PHE A 6 4.47 -14.26 -9.82
C PHE A 6 3.58 -15.42 -9.39
N THR A 7 4.04 -16.23 -8.44
CA THR A 7 3.25 -17.34 -7.88
C THR A 7 2.00 -16.82 -7.16
N GLN A 8 2.11 -15.75 -6.38
CA GLN A 8 0.98 -15.11 -5.71
C GLN A 8 -0.03 -14.55 -6.71
N LEU A 9 0.44 -13.92 -7.79
CA LEU A 9 -0.43 -13.38 -8.84
C LEU A 9 -1.21 -14.48 -9.54
N PHE A 10 -0.53 -15.56 -9.93
CA PHE A 10 -1.18 -16.72 -10.58
C PHE A 10 -2.17 -17.41 -9.64
N SER A 11 -1.77 -17.70 -8.40
CA SER A 11 -2.65 -18.31 -7.39
C SER A 11 -3.84 -17.39 -7.07
N GLY A 12 -3.63 -16.08 -6.98
CA GLY A 12 -4.69 -15.10 -6.75
C GLY A 12 -5.74 -15.08 -7.87
N VAL A 13 -5.30 -15.06 -9.13
CA VAL A 13 -6.21 -15.12 -10.29
C VAL A 13 -6.98 -16.44 -10.30
N MET A 14 -6.32 -17.55 -10.07
CA MET A 14 -6.97 -18.87 -10.03
C MET A 14 -7.99 -18.97 -8.88
N THR A 15 -7.66 -18.42 -7.71
CA THR A 15 -8.58 -18.35 -6.57
C THR A 15 -9.80 -17.50 -6.89
N ILE A 16 -9.62 -16.32 -7.53
CA ILE A 16 -10.74 -15.48 -7.94
C ILE A 16 -11.67 -16.21 -8.92
N LEU A 17 -11.10 -16.81 -9.95
CA LEU A 17 -11.89 -17.50 -10.97
C LEU A 17 -12.61 -18.73 -10.39
N GLY A 18 -11.91 -19.54 -9.58
CA GLY A 18 -12.47 -20.72 -8.94
C GLY A 18 -13.59 -20.36 -7.96
N THR A 19 -13.36 -19.38 -7.07
CA THR A 19 -14.38 -18.95 -6.10
C THR A 19 -15.59 -18.34 -6.78
N LEU A 20 -15.41 -17.51 -7.83
CA LEU A 20 -16.52 -16.98 -8.62
C LEU A 20 -17.33 -18.10 -9.30
N GLY A 21 -16.67 -19.11 -9.89
CA GLY A 21 -17.34 -20.24 -10.51
C GLY A 21 -18.22 -20.99 -9.52
N PHE A 22 -17.69 -21.30 -8.32
CA PHE A 22 -18.46 -21.96 -7.27
C PHE A 22 -19.60 -21.10 -6.72
N MET A 23 -19.36 -19.79 -6.54
CA MET A 23 -20.40 -18.86 -6.07
C MET A 23 -21.55 -18.74 -7.06
N ILE A 24 -21.26 -18.64 -8.37
CA ILE A 24 -22.29 -18.60 -9.43
C ILE A 24 -23.10 -19.90 -9.44
N SER A 25 -22.47 -21.04 -9.21
CA SER A 25 -23.14 -22.35 -9.15
C SER A 25 -24.13 -22.48 -7.97
N ILE A 26 -23.93 -21.72 -6.87
CA ILE A 26 -24.81 -21.73 -5.71
C ILE A 26 -25.98 -20.76 -5.91
N ASP A 27 -25.67 -19.49 -6.11
CA ASP A 27 -26.66 -18.44 -6.37
C ASP A 27 -26.00 -17.23 -7.11
N GLY A 28 -26.36 -17.05 -8.37
CA GLY A 28 -25.83 -15.97 -9.21
C GLY A 28 -26.23 -14.57 -8.71
N ARG A 29 -27.35 -14.42 -8.00
CA ARG A 29 -27.82 -13.12 -7.49
C ARG A 29 -26.97 -12.65 -6.32
N ILE A 30 -26.64 -13.54 -5.39
CA ILE A 30 -25.77 -13.22 -4.25
C ILE A 30 -24.35 -12.96 -4.77
N THR A 31 -23.89 -13.71 -5.77
CA THR A 31 -22.60 -13.50 -6.43
C THR A 31 -22.51 -12.11 -7.05
N LEU A 32 -23.57 -11.65 -7.70
CA LEU A 32 -23.61 -10.30 -8.29
C LEU A 32 -23.44 -9.21 -7.22
N VAL A 33 -24.04 -9.37 -6.03
CA VAL A 33 -23.87 -8.44 -4.90
C VAL A 33 -22.38 -8.38 -4.48
N VAL A 34 -21.72 -9.54 -4.36
CA VAL A 34 -20.29 -9.60 -4.00
C VAL A 34 -19.43 -8.89 -5.06
N VAL A 35 -19.67 -9.18 -6.33
CA VAL A 35 -18.91 -8.59 -7.46
C VAL A 35 -19.12 -7.07 -7.52
N LEU A 36 -20.32 -6.56 -7.21
CA LEU A 36 -20.58 -5.12 -7.20
C LEU A 36 -19.94 -4.38 -6.00
N ILE A 37 -19.83 -5.05 -4.85
CA ILE A 37 -19.24 -4.41 -3.65
C ILE A 37 -17.69 -4.48 -3.70
N THR A 38 -17.11 -5.47 -4.37
CA THR A 38 -15.65 -5.65 -4.44
C THR A 38 -14.90 -4.44 -5.02
N PRO A 39 -15.33 -3.78 -6.11
CA PRO A 39 -14.69 -2.58 -6.61
C PRO A 39 -14.62 -1.45 -5.57
N LEU A 40 -15.62 -1.35 -4.68
CA LEU A 40 -15.62 -0.36 -3.60
C LEU A 40 -14.43 -0.58 -2.64
N SER A 41 -14.12 -1.84 -2.32
CA SER A 41 -12.94 -2.20 -1.51
C SER A 41 -11.65 -1.72 -2.17
N PHE A 42 -11.54 -1.93 -3.48
CA PHE A 42 -10.37 -1.51 -4.24
C PHE A 42 -10.22 0.02 -4.29
N PHE A 43 -11.33 0.74 -4.45
CA PHE A 43 -11.33 2.21 -4.43
C PHE A 43 -10.86 2.76 -3.08
N VAL A 44 -11.38 2.23 -1.98
CA VAL A 44 -11.00 2.64 -0.63
C VAL A 44 -9.52 2.33 -0.37
N ALA A 45 -9.06 1.12 -0.70
CA ALA A 45 -7.66 0.73 -0.52
C ALA A 45 -6.71 1.62 -1.34
N ASN A 46 -7.03 1.89 -2.61
CA ASN A 46 -6.21 2.73 -3.49
C ASN A 46 -6.17 4.20 -3.03
N PHE A 47 -7.29 4.73 -2.55
CA PHE A 47 -7.35 6.08 -1.99
C PHE A 47 -6.43 6.22 -0.77
N ILE A 48 -6.51 5.28 0.17
CA ILE A 48 -5.68 5.27 1.38
C ILE A 48 -4.21 5.09 1.00
N ALA A 49 -3.89 4.14 0.11
CA ALA A 49 -2.52 3.87 -0.32
C ALA A 49 -1.86 5.10 -0.96
N LYS A 50 -2.56 5.83 -1.83
CA LYS A 50 -2.05 7.07 -2.43
C LYS A 50 -1.76 8.14 -1.38
N ARG A 51 -2.65 8.32 -0.41
CA ARG A 51 -2.45 9.28 0.69
C ARG A 51 -1.28 8.88 1.59
N THR A 52 -1.20 7.61 1.93
CA THR A 52 -0.11 7.04 2.72
C THR A 52 1.24 7.27 2.04
N PHE A 53 1.34 6.93 0.75
CA PHE A 53 2.57 7.12 -0.02
C PHE A 53 3.03 8.58 -0.06
N THR A 54 2.11 9.52 -0.32
CA THR A 54 2.44 10.96 -0.35
C THR A 54 2.96 11.45 1.00
N MET A 55 2.35 10.99 2.11
CA MET A 55 2.78 11.39 3.46
C MET A 55 4.13 10.80 3.85
N PHE A 56 4.39 9.54 3.51
CA PHE A 56 5.70 8.91 3.74
C PHE A 56 6.82 9.55 2.92
N ARG A 57 6.52 9.92 1.67
CA ARG A 57 7.47 10.64 0.83
C ARG A 57 7.84 11.99 1.46
N LEU A 58 6.84 12.79 1.86
CA LEU A 58 7.05 14.07 2.51
C LEU A 58 7.82 13.92 3.84
N GLN A 59 7.52 12.89 4.63
CA GLN A 59 8.26 12.56 5.84
C GLN A 59 9.74 12.24 5.53
N SER A 60 10.00 11.48 4.49
CA SER A 60 11.35 11.11 4.08
C SER A 60 12.16 12.32 3.60
N GLU A 61 11.54 13.20 2.80
CA GLU A 61 12.16 14.46 2.33
C GLU A 61 12.50 15.38 3.51
N THR A 62 11.55 15.58 4.44
CA THR A 62 11.78 16.44 5.61
C THR A 62 12.81 15.84 6.57
N ARG A 63 12.85 14.51 6.70
CA ARG A 63 13.88 13.83 7.50
C ARG A 63 15.27 14.00 6.89
N ALA A 64 15.40 13.93 5.57
CA ALA A 64 16.67 14.18 4.90
C ALA A 64 17.14 15.60 5.10
N GLU A 65 16.24 16.59 5.03
CA GLU A 65 16.52 18.02 5.32
C GLU A 65 17.05 18.19 6.75
N MET A 66 16.39 17.56 7.74
CA MET A 66 16.84 17.56 9.14
C MET A 66 18.22 16.96 9.30
N THR A 67 18.46 15.80 8.69
CA THR A 67 19.75 15.10 8.77
C THR A 67 20.86 15.97 8.16
N SER A 68 20.61 16.57 7.01
CA SER A 68 21.56 17.48 6.36
C SER A 68 21.90 18.70 7.24
N LEU A 69 20.90 19.32 7.87
CA LEU A 69 21.13 20.43 8.81
C LEU A 69 21.98 19.99 10.00
N VAL A 70 21.68 18.84 10.59
CA VAL A 70 22.44 18.30 11.74
C VAL A 70 23.89 18.01 11.33
N GLU A 71 24.11 17.37 10.19
CA GLU A 71 25.46 17.10 9.67
C GLU A 71 26.24 18.38 9.41
N GLU A 72 25.59 19.39 8.81
CA GLU A 72 26.20 20.70 8.56
C GLU A 72 26.58 21.41 9.86
N MET A 73 25.67 21.52 10.80
CA MET A 73 25.89 22.27 12.06
C MET A 73 26.88 21.55 12.98
N VAL A 74 26.79 20.22 13.11
CA VAL A 74 27.71 19.44 13.93
C VAL A 74 29.10 19.35 13.30
N GLY A 75 29.16 19.11 11.97
CA GLY A 75 30.42 19.05 11.22
C GLY A 75 31.20 20.36 11.30
N ASN A 76 30.50 21.50 11.28
CA ASN A 76 31.08 22.84 11.35
C ASN A 76 30.93 23.51 12.72
N GLN A 77 30.85 22.76 13.80
CA GLN A 77 30.60 23.28 15.16
C GLN A 77 31.53 24.43 15.58
N LYS A 78 32.80 24.39 15.16
CA LYS A 78 33.77 25.48 15.44
C LYS A 78 33.38 26.79 14.77
N VAL A 79 32.85 26.72 13.55
CA VAL A 79 32.39 27.88 12.79
C VAL A 79 31.09 28.43 13.39
N VAL A 80 30.15 27.54 13.69
CA VAL A 80 28.88 27.89 14.34
C VAL A 80 29.14 28.67 15.62
N LYS A 81 30.07 28.21 16.48
CA LYS A 81 30.46 28.90 17.72
C LYS A 81 31.19 30.21 17.46
N ALA A 82 32.09 30.28 16.48
CA ALA A 82 32.86 31.47 16.18
C ALA A 82 31.96 32.62 15.72
N PHE A 83 30.85 32.31 15.04
CA PHE A 83 29.87 33.29 14.56
C PHE A 83 28.64 33.45 15.47
N ALA A 84 28.62 32.78 16.64
CA ALA A 84 27.49 32.75 17.58
C ALA A 84 26.15 32.40 16.88
N TYR A 85 26.18 31.43 15.95
CA TYR A 85 25.06 31.04 15.09
C TYR A 85 24.18 29.95 15.72
N GLU A 86 24.43 29.58 16.99
CA GLU A 86 23.72 28.49 17.68
C GLU A 86 22.21 28.71 17.72
N LYS A 87 21.79 29.94 18.00
CA LYS A 87 20.37 30.26 18.14
C LYS A 87 19.60 30.14 16.83
N GLU A 88 20.16 30.64 15.74
CA GLU A 88 19.59 30.49 14.41
C GLU A 88 19.55 29.04 13.94
N ALA A 89 20.59 28.28 14.29
CA ALA A 89 20.63 26.83 14.00
C ALA A 89 19.52 26.07 14.76
N GLU A 90 19.28 26.43 16.02
CA GLU A 90 18.23 25.85 16.87
C GLU A 90 16.82 26.21 16.32
N GLU A 91 16.60 27.49 15.98
CA GLU A 91 15.33 27.94 15.40
C GLU A 91 15.03 27.23 14.05
N ARG A 92 16.04 27.06 13.21
CA ARG A 92 15.92 26.33 11.94
C ARG A 92 15.66 24.84 12.17
N PHE A 93 16.32 24.24 13.14
CA PHE A 93 16.07 22.86 13.55
C PHE A 93 14.64 22.66 14.05
N ASP A 94 14.15 23.56 14.88
CA ASP A 94 12.79 23.50 15.43
C ASP A 94 11.71 23.62 14.33
N ASP A 95 11.90 24.48 13.34
CA ASP A 95 11.00 24.59 12.21
C ASP A 95 10.92 23.26 11.43
N ILE A 96 12.08 22.69 11.09
CA ILE A 96 12.14 21.41 10.39
C ILE A 96 11.54 20.28 11.25
N ASN A 97 11.82 20.29 12.55
CA ASN A 97 11.30 19.29 13.48
C ASN A 97 9.76 19.35 13.60
N GLN A 98 9.17 20.54 13.65
CA GLN A 98 7.72 20.71 13.67
C GLN A 98 7.08 20.21 12.37
N ARG A 99 7.68 20.50 11.22
CA ARG A 99 7.24 19.96 9.93
C ARG A 99 7.34 18.43 9.88
N LEU A 100 8.46 17.89 10.37
CA LEU A 100 8.68 16.44 10.43
C LEU A 100 7.67 15.75 11.36
N GLN A 101 7.40 16.35 12.53
CA GLN A 101 6.39 15.85 13.46
C GLN A 101 5.01 15.79 12.80
N SER A 102 4.60 16.88 12.13
CA SER A 102 3.30 16.93 11.44
C SER A 102 3.18 15.89 10.32
N CYS A 103 4.23 15.74 9.50
CA CYS A 103 4.26 14.76 8.42
C CYS A 103 4.27 13.32 8.96
N SER A 104 5.07 13.07 10.00
CA SER A 104 5.17 11.74 10.63
C SER A 104 3.85 11.31 11.26
N LEU A 105 3.16 12.22 11.94
CA LEU A 105 1.86 11.94 12.53
C LEU A 105 0.82 11.58 11.46
N LYS A 106 0.78 12.34 10.37
CA LYS A 106 -0.12 12.06 9.25
C LYS A 106 0.24 10.73 8.54
N ALA A 107 1.53 10.47 8.30
CA ALA A 107 1.99 9.24 7.69
C ALA A 107 1.61 8.01 8.54
N THR A 108 1.85 8.08 9.85
CA THR A 108 1.48 7.02 10.80
C THR A 108 -0.04 6.82 10.85
N PHE A 109 -0.82 7.91 10.90
CA PHE A 109 -2.29 7.83 10.91
C PHE A 109 -2.82 7.13 9.66
N PHE A 110 -2.42 7.56 8.46
CA PHE A 110 -2.89 6.94 7.21
C PHE A 110 -2.43 5.50 7.07
N SER A 111 -1.20 5.19 7.48
CA SER A 111 -0.70 3.81 7.50
C SER A 111 -1.51 2.92 8.45
N SER A 112 -1.81 3.42 9.64
CA SER A 112 -2.55 2.66 10.66
C SER A 112 -4.01 2.40 10.27
N ILE A 113 -4.64 3.31 9.53
CA ILE A 113 -6.05 3.18 9.11
C ILE A 113 -6.24 2.19 7.94
N THR A 114 -5.18 1.80 7.25
CA THR A 114 -5.25 0.88 6.10
C THR A 114 -5.87 -0.46 6.48
N ASN A 115 -5.37 -1.12 7.51
CA ASN A 115 -5.87 -2.42 7.96
C ASN A 115 -7.31 -2.37 8.49
N PRO A 116 -7.70 -1.44 9.38
CA PRO A 116 -9.08 -1.31 9.83
C PRO A 116 -10.05 -1.04 8.67
N SER A 117 -9.68 -0.17 7.72
CA SER A 117 -10.54 0.14 6.57
C SER A 117 -10.78 -1.07 5.68
N THR A 118 -9.74 -1.84 5.40
CA THR A 118 -9.88 -3.08 4.62
C THR A 118 -10.77 -4.09 5.33
N ARG A 119 -10.59 -4.25 6.65
CA ARG A 119 -11.45 -5.13 7.45
C ARG A 119 -12.90 -4.66 7.49
N PHE A 120 -13.12 -3.36 7.59
CA PHE A 120 -14.47 -2.78 7.57
C PHE A 120 -15.19 -3.06 6.26
N VAL A 121 -14.53 -2.84 5.12
CA VAL A 121 -15.12 -3.12 3.80
C VAL A 121 -15.38 -4.62 3.62
N ASN A 122 -14.44 -5.49 4.02
CA ASN A 122 -14.66 -6.94 4.00
C ASN A 122 -15.83 -7.34 4.91
N GLY A 123 -15.99 -6.69 6.06
CA GLY A 123 -17.14 -6.86 6.95
C GLY A 123 -18.47 -6.48 6.29
N LEU A 124 -18.51 -5.39 5.53
CA LEU A 124 -19.68 -4.99 4.75
C LEU A 124 -20.05 -6.02 3.68
N VAL A 125 -19.07 -6.53 2.95
CA VAL A 125 -19.28 -7.62 1.97
C VAL A 125 -19.87 -8.84 2.67
N TYR A 126 -19.26 -9.27 3.77
CA TYR A 126 -19.68 -10.43 4.53
C TYR A 126 -21.11 -10.28 5.10
N THR A 127 -21.41 -9.11 5.64
CA THR A 127 -22.76 -8.79 6.15
C THR A 127 -23.79 -8.76 5.03
N GLY A 128 -23.46 -8.14 3.89
CA GLY A 128 -24.32 -8.12 2.71
C GLY A 128 -24.64 -9.53 2.23
N VAL A 129 -23.63 -10.37 2.08
CA VAL A 129 -23.79 -11.78 1.70
C VAL A 129 -24.63 -12.54 2.75
N GLY A 130 -24.40 -12.30 4.04
CA GLY A 130 -25.15 -12.91 5.13
C GLY A 130 -26.65 -12.57 5.06
N ILE A 131 -26.99 -11.29 4.87
CA ILE A 131 -28.37 -10.84 4.79
C ILE A 131 -29.07 -11.40 3.54
N PHE A 132 -28.50 -11.20 2.35
CA PHE A 132 -29.11 -11.69 1.11
C PHE A 132 -29.16 -13.22 1.06
N GLY A 133 -28.13 -13.88 1.59
CA GLY A 133 -28.10 -15.34 1.68
C GLY A 133 -29.11 -15.89 2.67
N ALA A 134 -29.31 -15.25 3.83
CA ALA A 134 -30.34 -15.63 4.78
C ALA A 134 -31.75 -15.50 4.15
N PHE A 135 -32.03 -14.42 3.44
CA PHE A 135 -33.28 -14.25 2.70
C PHE A 135 -33.47 -15.38 1.66
N SER A 136 -32.43 -15.73 0.91
CA SER A 136 -32.49 -16.82 -0.06
C SER A 136 -32.70 -18.18 0.61
N ALA A 137 -32.13 -18.40 1.79
CA ALA A 137 -32.33 -19.62 2.57
C ALA A 137 -33.77 -19.74 3.12
N ILE A 138 -34.35 -18.63 3.64
CA ILE A 138 -35.73 -18.59 4.11
C ILE A 138 -36.71 -18.86 2.95
N GLN A 139 -36.38 -18.39 1.74
CA GLN A 139 -37.18 -18.67 0.54
C GLN A 139 -36.96 -20.09 -0.02
N GLY A 140 -36.15 -20.92 0.63
CA GLY A 140 -35.86 -22.31 0.22
C GLY A 140 -35.00 -22.42 -1.06
N ARG A 141 -34.37 -21.32 -1.52
CA ARG A 141 -33.54 -21.34 -2.74
C ARG A 141 -32.17 -21.93 -2.49
N ILE A 142 -31.60 -21.72 -1.31
CA ILE A 142 -30.34 -22.28 -0.88
C ILE A 142 -30.48 -22.93 0.49
N THR A 143 -29.65 -23.91 0.78
CA THR A 143 -29.59 -24.52 2.11
C THR A 143 -28.68 -23.72 3.04
N VAL A 144 -28.81 -23.91 4.35
CA VAL A 144 -27.91 -23.31 5.36
C VAL A 144 -26.45 -23.71 5.11
N GLY A 145 -26.20 -24.95 4.67
CA GLY A 145 -24.87 -25.41 4.30
C GLY A 145 -24.30 -24.66 3.08
N GLN A 146 -25.14 -24.43 2.07
CA GLN A 146 -24.73 -23.61 0.90
C GLN A 146 -24.46 -22.16 1.27
N LEU A 147 -25.24 -21.57 2.20
CA LEU A 147 -24.97 -20.23 2.72
C LEU A 147 -23.60 -20.17 3.43
N SER A 148 -23.31 -21.16 4.28
CA SER A 148 -22.02 -21.24 4.97
C SER A 148 -20.85 -21.37 3.98
N SER A 149 -21.00 -22.20 2.94
CA SER A 149 -20.01 -22.34 1.87
C SER A 149 -19.83 -21.05 1.09
N PHE A 150 -20.92 -20.34 0.80
CA PHE A 150 -20.91 -19.08 0.10
C PHE A 150 -20.16 -17.98 0.88
N LEU A 151 -20.38 -17.87 2.18
CA LEU A 151 -19.67 -16.95 3.07
C LEU A 151 -18.15 -17.24 3.08
N ASN A 152 -17.77 -18.52 3.07
CA ASN A 152 -16.37 -18.92 2.96
C ASN A 152 -15.76 -18.52 1.60
N TYR A 153 -16.48 -18.74 0.50
CA TYR A 153 -16.03 -18.34 -0.83
C TYR A 153 -15.92 -16.81 -0.97
N ALA A 154 -16.88 -16.04 -0.44
CA ALA A 154 -16.81 -14.60 -0.43
C ALA A 154 -15.58 -14.07 0.33
N ASN A 155 -15.21 -14.72 1.43
CA ASN A 155 -14.02 -14.41 2.20
C ASN A 155 -12.73 -14.75 1.43
N GLN A 156 -12.70 -15.89 0.73
CA GLN A 156 -11.56 -16.29 -0.10
C GLN A 156 -11.43 -15.41 -1.36
N TYR A 157 -12.53 -14.96 -1.91
CA TYR A 157 -12.58 -14.10 -3.08
C TYR A 157 -11.94 -12.73 -2.83
N THR A 158 -12.10 -12.16 -1.63
CA THR A 158 -11.58 -10.81 -1.31
C THR A 158 -10.09 -10.79 -0.98
N LYS A 159 -9.49 -11.89 -0.52
CA LYS A 159 -8.07 -11.95 -0.14
C LYS A 159 -7.10 -11.66 -1.29
N PRO A 160 -7.23 -12.28 -2.49
CA PRO A 160 -6.29 -12.10 -3.58
C PRO A 160 -6.17 -10.65 -4.08
N PHE A 161 -7.21 -9.84 -3.95
CA PHE A 161 -7.16 -8.44 -4.38
C PHE A 161 -6.12 -7.61 -3.60
N ASN A 162 -5.96 -7.90 -2.30
CA ASN A 162 -4.94 -7.25 -1.47
C ASN A 162 -3.54 -7.76 -1.82
N GLU A 163 -3.39 -9.04 -2.08
CA GLU A 163 -2.12 -9.68 -2.45
C GLU A 163 -1.64 -9.21 -3.83
N ILE A 164 -2.53 -9.16 -4.83
CA ILE A 164 -2.23 -8.67 -6.18
C ILE A 164 -1.78 -7.20 -6.12
N SER A 165 -2.44 -6.37 -5.33
CA SER A 165 -2.04 -4.96 -5.15
C SER A 165 -0.61 -4.83 -4.61
N GLY A 166 -0.22 -5.67 -3.65
CA GLY A 166 1.15 -5.75 -3.13
C GLY A 166 2.17 -6.14 -4.20
N VAL A 167 1.87 -7.18 -4.97
CA VAL A 167 2.73 -7.68 -6.06
C VAL A 167 2.93 -6.62 -7.16
N VAL A 168 1.87 -5.90 -7.54
CA VAL A 168 1.96 -4.80 -8.52
C VAL A 168 2.92 -3.71 -8.02
N THR A 169 2.85 -3.36 -6.74
CA THR A 169 3.75 -2.37 -6.13
C THR A 169 5.21 -2.86 -6.12
N GLU A 170 5.45 -4.12 -5.77
CA GLU A 170 6.79 -4.71 -5.82
C GLU A 170 7.35 -4.72 -7.25
N LEU A 171 6.53 -5.06 -8.23
CA LEU A 171 6.91 -5.06 -9.64
C LEU A 171 7.27 -3.65 -10.13
N GLN A 172 6.50 -2.63 -9.77
CA GLN A 172 6.79 -1.23 -10.09
C GLN A 172 8.11 -0.78 -9.47
N ASN A 173 8.38 -1.14 -8.23
CA ASN A 173 9.66 -0.85 -7.56
C ASN A 173 10.83 -1.56 -8.25
N ALA A 174 10.66 -2.83 -8.62
CA ALA A 174 11.69 -3.58 -9.33
C ALA A 174 11.99 -2.96 -10.71
N LEU A 175 10.96 -2.55 -11.45
CA LEU A 175 11.13 -1.87 -12.75
C LEU A 175 11.82 -0.50 -12.60
N ALA A 176 11.49 0.27 -11.55
CA ALA A 176 12.16 1.53 -11.27
C ALA A 176 13.64 1.34 -10.92
N CYS A 177 13.97 0.31 -10.14
CA CYS A 177 15.36 -0.04 -9.85
C CYS A 177 16.12 -0.50 -11.10
N ALA A 178 15.51 -1.35 -11.93
CA ALA A 178 16.09 -1.79 -13.19
C ALA A 178 16.36 -0.60 -14.13
N GLY A 179 15.40 0.34 -14.24
CA GLY A 179 15.59 1.55 -15.03
C GLY A 179 16.79 2.39 -14.60
N ARG A 180 17.03 2.53 -13.28
CA ARG A 180 18.21 3.24 -12.76
C ARG A 180 19.52 2.51 -13.08
N ILE A 181 19.51 1.17 -13.03
CA ILE A 181 20.69 0.36 -13.38
C ILE A 181 21.00 0.54 -14.87
N PHE A 182 19.98 0.48 -15.74
CA PHE A 182 20.19 0.69 -17.18
C PHE A 182 20.67 2.12 -17.47
N GLN A 183 20.12 3.15 -16.83
CA GLN A 183 20.63 4.52 -16.97
C GLN A 183 22.10 4.64 -16.57
N PHE A 184 22.51 3.97 -15.49
CA PHE A 184 23.91 3.95 -15.08
C PHE A 184 24.82 3.20 -16.07
N LEU A 185 24.33 2.11 -16.67
CA LEU A 185 25.07 1.34 -17.67
C LEU A 185 25.20 2.07 -19.03
N ASP A 186 24.22 2.94 -19.33
CA ASP A 186 24.19 3.74 -20.55
C ASP A 186 24.98 5.06 -20.41
N GLU A 187 25.47 5.43 -19.19
CA GLU A 187 26.36 6.58 -19.02
C GLU A 187 27.69 6.35 -19.76
N GLU A 188 28.12 7.38 -20.48
CA GLU A 188 29.39 7.35 -21.19
C GLU A 188 30.56 7.15 -20.20
N PRO A 189 31.47 6.22 -20.45
CA PRO A 189 32.62 6.03 -19.59
C PRO A 189 33.45 7.32 -19.55
N VAL A 190 33.91 7.68 -18.33
CA VAL A 190 34.80 8.84 -18.16
C VAL A 190 36.00 8.66 -19.06
N PRO A 191 36.35 9.63 -19.94
CA PRO A 191 37.50 9.51 -20.81
C PRO A 191 38.77 9.27 -19.97
N GLU A 192 39.57 8.28 -20.37
CA GLU A 192 40.88 8.04 -19.76
C GLU A 192 41.69 9.34 -19.76
N ASN A 193 42.20 9.72 -18.58
CA ASN A 193 43.09 10.88 -18.50
C ASN A 193 44.20 10.69 -19.52
N ALA A 194 44.42 11.71 -20.38
CA ALA A 194 45.56 11.71 -21.30
C ALA A 194 46.83 11.42 -20.49
N PRO A 195 47.71 10.51 -20.94
CA PRO A 195 48.97 10.28 -20.27
C PRO A 195 49.78 11.58 -20.27
N ASP A 196 50.33 11.94 -19.09
CA ASP A 196 51.21 13.10 -18.87
C ASP A 196 52.48 13.03 -19.75
#